data_1b6935d6d0e2acff872dd5bd21460523
#
_entry.id   1b6935d6d0e2acff872dd5bd21460523
#
_cell.length_a   1.000
_cell.length_b   1.000
_cell.length_c   1.000
_cell.angle_alpha   90.00
_cell.angle_beta   90.00
_cell.angle_gamma   90.00
#
_symmetry.space_group_name_H-M   'P 1'
#
loop_
_entity.id
_entity.type
_entity.pdbx_description
1 polymer ?
#
loop_
_entity_poly.entity_id
_entity_poly.type
_entity_poly.pdbx_seq_one_letter_code
_entity_poly.pdbx_strand_id
1 'polypeptide(L)'
;MEITVLTFNIHHGIGTDRKLDLERIARIIEHCQADVVALNEVDKHFSRRSGYVDQLGWLAERLGMNSVFGYAMSSKPARKTSLLHSRQYGNALLSRFPIIGHKNYIFASSALKLEDRALLEASILINGKPIALYVTHLSLIPFVQWKQAHMILQRMKQANLPAILLGDFNAKPHSRLWRKMTKRLTDACYQASAVPCPTYPSVRPKVQLDYIFVSHHLHIVSAEVIRMMPVASDHLPVKAVLKVQNSIEEANHSEGDRS
;
A
#
# COMPACT_ATOMS: atom_id res chain seq x y z
N MET A 1 2.91 20.92 4.50
CA MET A 1 3.29 20.29 3.21
C MET A 1 2.23 19.25 2.87
N GLU A 2 1.80 19.19 1.62
CA GLU A 2 0.93 18.11 1.14
C GLU A 2 1.75 17.03 0.46
N ILE A 3 1.31 15.78 0.60
CA ILE A 3 1.87 14.60 -0.06
C ILE A 3 0.77 13.80 -0.71
N THR A 4 1.05 13.27 -1.88
CA THR A 4 0.14 12.39 -2.61
C THR A 4 0.54 10.94 -2.40
N VAL A 5 -0.36 10.14 -1.84
CA VAL A 5 -0.16 8.71 -1.62
C VAL A 5 -1.10 7.88 -2.49
N LEU A 6 -0.61 6.75 -2.99
CA LEU A 6 -1.33 5.84 -3.86
C LEU A 6 -1.22 4.42 -3.33
N THR A 7 -2.30 3.66 -3.34
CA THR A 7 -2.27 2.20 -3.19
C THR A 7 -2.83 1.53 -4.43
N PHE A 8 -2.18 0.46 -4.90
CA PHE A 8 -2.59 -0.23 -6.11
C PHE A 8 -2.21 -1.72 -6.06
N ASN A 9 -3.19 -2.61 -6.08
CA ASN A 9 -2.97 -4.02 -6.38
C ASN A 9 -2.78 -4.15 -7.91
N ILE A 10 -1.57 -4.52 -8.36
CA ILE A 10 -1.20 -4.50 -9.77
C ILE A 10 -1.41 -5.84 -10.48
N HIS A 11 -1.93 -6.87 -9.78
CA HIS A 11 -2.17 -8.20 -10.35
C HIS A 11 -0.97 -8.70 -11.20
N HIS A 12 0.24 -8.69 -10.63
CA HIS A 12 1.52 -9.07 -11.27
C HIS A 12 1.84 -8.28 -12.57
N GLY A 13 1.27 -7.07 -12.73
CA GLY A 13 1.37 -6.29 -13.96
C GLY A 13 0.55 -6.85 -15.13
N ILE A 14 -0.35 -7.80 -14.86
CA ILE A 14 -1.23 -8.42 -15.87
C ILE A 14 -2.60 -7.76 -15.82
N GLY A 15 -2.95 -7.12 -16.93
CA GLY A 15 -4.24 -6.48 -17.08
C GLY A 15 -5.42 -7.46 -17.23
N THR A 16 -6.65 -6.93 -17.17
CA THR A 16 -7.88 -7.72 -17.42
C THR A 16 -7.95 -8.26 -18.86
N ASP A 17 -7.15 -7.69 -19.77
CA ASP A 17 -6.92 -8.18 -21.14
C ASP A 17 -5.86 -9.30 -21.19
N ARG A 18 -5.36 -9.78 -20.04
CA ARG A 18 -4.33 -10.82 -19.89
C ARG A 18 -2.95 -10.44 -20.47
N LYS A 19 -2.67 -9.18 -20.68
CA LYS A 19 -1.37 -8.71 -21.13
C LYS A 19 -0.52 -8.21 -19.97
N LEU A 20 0.72 -8.67 -19.93
CA LEU A 20 1.74 -8.13 -19.01
C LEU A 20 2.20 -6.77 -19.56
N ASP A 21 1.96 -5.70 -18.82
CA ASP A 21 2.32 -4.34 -19.25
C ASP A 21 2.54 -3.42 -18.04
N LEU A 22 3.78 -3.33 -17.59
CA LEU A 22 4.18 -2.47 -16.47
C LEU A 22 4.15 -0.98 -16.83
N GLU A 23 4.24 -0.63 -18.11
CA GLU A 23 4.16 0.77 -18.54
C GLU A 23 2.79 1.37 -18.22
N ARG A 24 1.70 0.58 -18.29
CA ARG A 24 0.36 1.04 -17.87
C ARG A 24 0.35 1.40 -16.38
N ILE A 25 1.01 0.60 -15.54
CA ILE A 25 1.12 0.86 -14.09
C ILE A 25 1.92 2.15 -13.86
N ALA A 26 3.07 2.31 -14.54
CA ALA A 26 3.90 3.50 -14.45
C ALA A 26 3.11 4.76 -14.85
N ARG A 27 2.38 4.73 -15.97
CA ARG A 27 1.57 5.88 -16.44
C ARG A 27 0.46 6.25 -15.47
N ILE A 28 -0.18 5.30 -14.80
CA ILE A 28 -1.17 5.59 -13.75
C ILE A 28 -0.50 6.31 -12.59
N ILE A 29 0.66 5.84 -12.14
CA ILE A 29 1.41 6.44 -11.03
C ILE A 29 1.84 7.88 -11.38
N GLU A 30 2.35 8.10 -12.60
CA GLU A 30 2.72 9.43 -13.11
C GLU A 30 1.51 10.37 -13.18
N HIS A 31 0.40 9.90 -13.74
CA HIS A 31 -0.84 10.68 -13.83
C HIS A 31 -1.33 11.14 -12.45
N CYS A 32 -1.19 10.29 -11.43
CA CYS A 32 -1.53 10.62 -10.05
C CYS A 32 -0.56 11.59 -9.40
N GLN A 33 0.61 11.84 -9.98
CA GLN A 33 1.71 12.61 -9.37
C GLN A 33 2.04 12.11 -7.96
N ALA A 34 2.03 10.79 -7.78
CA ALA A 34 2.18 10.17 -6.47
C ALA A 34 3.60 10.34 -5.92
N ASP A 35 3.70 10.78 -4.67
CA ASP A 35 4.96 10.88 -3.93
C ASP A 35 5.32 9.56 -3.25
N VAL A 36 4.30 8.80 -2.84
CA VAL A 36 4.41 7.51 -2.19
C VAL A 36 3.43 6.54 -2.83
N VAL A 37 3.91 5.35 -3.22
CA VAL A 37 3.11 4.32 -3.88
C VAL A 37 3.27 2.99 -3.17
N ALA A 38 2.18 2.45 -2.66
CA ALA A 38 2.10 1.09 -2.14
C ALA A 38 1.55 0.17 -3.24
N LEU A 39 2.27 -0.90 -3.53
CA LEU A 39 1.87 -1.88 -4.52
C LEU A 39 1.65 -3.25 -3.86
N ASN A 40 0.58 -3.91 -4.23
CA ASN A 40 0.34 -5.32 -3.90
C ASN A 40 0.46 -6.20 -5.13
N GLU A 41 0.70 -7.48 -4.91
CA GLU A 41 0.87 -8.50 -5.94
C GLU A 41 2.03 -8.20 -6.90
N VAL A 42 3.17 -7.82 -6.37
CA VAL A 42 4.39 -7.54 -7.13
C VAL A 42 5.24 -8.81 -7.25
N ASP A 43 5.57 -9.19 -8.48
CA ASP A 43 6.52 -10.27 -8.77
C ASP A 43 7.95 -9.72 -8.87
N LYS A 44 8.88 -10.43 -8.24
CA LYS A 44 10.32 -10.22 -8.39
C LYS A 44 10.97 -11.54 -8.79
N HIS A 45 11.30 -11.68 -10.07
CA HIS A 45 11.82 -12.91 -10.68
C HIS A 45 10.92 -14.14 -10.41
N PHE A 46 9.62 -13.93 -10.15
CA PHE A 46 8.77 -14.96 -9.51
C PHE A 46 8.46 -16.12 -10.44
N SER A 47 7.90 -15.87 -11.62
CA SER A 47 7.48 -16.94 -12.51
C SER A 47 7.35 -16.50 -13.97
N ARG A 48 7.03 -17.47 -14.85
CA ARG A 48 6.78 -17.22 -16.27
C ARG A 48 5.64 -16.22 -16.53
N ARG A 49 4.65 -16.12 -15.61
CA ARG A 49 3.51 -15.18 -15.76
C ARG A 49 3.96 -13.73 -15.91
N SER A 50 5.03 -13.37 -15.22
CA SER A 50 5.62 -12.03 -15.23
C SER A 50 6.96 -11.97 -15.98
N GLY A 51 7.26 -12.97 -16.82
CA GLY A 51 8.51 -13.04 -17.58
C GLY A 51 9.77 -13.09 -16.70
N TYR A 52 9.64 -13.46 -15.42
CA TYR A 52 10.72 -13.41 -14.42
C TYR A 52 11.33 -12.01 -14.23
N VAL A 53 10.60 -10.95 -14.56
CA VAL A 53 11.07 -9.56 -14.41
C VAL A 53 11.11 -9.19 -12.92
N ASP A 54 12.07 -8.35 -12.53
CA ASP A 54 12.01 -7.59 -11.29
C ASP A 54 11.08 -6.39 -11.52
N GLN A 55 9.79 -6.56 -11.24
CA GLN A 55 8.78 -5.54 -11.50
C GLN A 55 9.01 -4.28 -10.67
N LEU A 56 9.46 -4.43 -9.41
CA LEU A 56 9.74 -3.28 -8.57
C LEU A 56 10.96 -2.51 -9.06
N GLY A 57 12.06 -3.20 -9.40
CA GLY A 57 13.26 -2.58 -9.95
C GLY A 57 12.94 -1.79 -11.22
N TRP A 58 12.18 -2.40 -12.12
CA TRP A 58 11.74 -1.75 -13.36
C TRP A 58 10.90 -0.48 -13.11
N LEU A 59 9.90 -0.57 -12.21
CA LEU A 59 9.05 0.58 -11.87
C LEU A 59 9.84 1.69 -11.17
N ALA A 60 10.75 1.33 -10.26
CA ALA A 60 11.58 2.29 -9.53
C ALA A 60 12.50 3.08 -10.47
N GLU A 61 13.15 2.39 -11.40
CA GLU A 61 13.98 3.02 -12.45
C GLU A 61 13.15 3.90 -13.37
N ARG A 62 12.04 3.37 -13.91
CA ARG A 62 11.14 4.07 -14.83
C ARG A 62 10.55 5.36 -14.24
N LEU A 63 10.28 5.37 -12.92
CA LEU A 63 9.66 6.49 -12.22
C LEU A 63 10.67 7.39 -11.47
N GLY A 64 11.93 7.00 -11.40
CA GLY A 64 12.95 7.71 -10.64
C GLY A 64 12.65 7.76 -9.13
N MET A 65 12.14 6.67 -8.54
CA MET A 65 11.73 6.61 -7.14
C MET A 65 12.59 5.65 -6.32
N ASN A 66 12.81 5.96 -5.04
CA ASN A 66 13.35 5.01 -4.08
C ASN A 66 12.37 3.84 -3.89
N SER A 67 12.87 2.64 -3.59
CA SER A 67 12.00 1.47 -3.45
C SER A 67 12.44 0.49 -2.39
N VAL A 68 11.49 -0.21 -1.78
CA VAL A 68 11.71 -1.36 -0.89
C VAL A 68 10.68 -2.45 -1.14
N PHE A 69 11.08 -3.70 -0.93
CA PHE A 69 10.27 -4.87 -1.20
C PHE A 69 10.02 -5.69 0.07
N GLY A 70 8.78 -6.12 0.26
CA GLY A 70 8.37 -7.02 1.34
C GLY A 70 7.75 -8.29 0.76
N TYR A 71 8.53 -9.36 0.68
CA TYR A 71 8.02 -10.63 0.16
C TYR A 71 7.06 -11.32 1.13
N ALA A 72 5.97 -11.84 0.59
CA ALA A 72 5.09 -12.81 1.24
C ALA A 72 5.59 -14.23 0.97
N MET A 73 6.02 -14.49 -0.26
CA MET A 73 6.59 -15.77 -0.69
C MET A 73 7.99 -15.59 -1.26
N SER A 74 8.88 -16.50 -0.91
CA SER A 74 10.24 -16.58 -1.47
C SER A 74 10.62 -18.03 -1.72
N SER A 75 11.17 -18.30 -2.89
CA SER A 75 11.65 -19.62 -3.27
C SER A 75 12.98 -19.55 -4.01
N LYS A 76 13.72 -20.67 -4.04
CA LYS A 76 15.00 -20.77 -4.76
C LYS A 76 14.84 -20.44 -6.25
N PRO A 77 15.92 -20.00 -6.92
CA PRO A 77 15.95 -19.79 -8.36
C PRO A 77 15.41 -21.00 -9.12
N ALA A 78 14.76 -20.76 -10.25
CA ALA A 78 14.26 -21.86 -11.08
C ALA A 78 15.43 -22.61 -11.73
N ARG A 79 15.54 -23.93 -11.53
CA ARG A 79 16.64 -24.76 -12.04
C ARG A 79 16.84 -24.71 -13.56
N LYS A 80 15.81 -24.32 -14.31
CA LYS A 80 15.81 -24.24 -15.79
C LYS A 80 16.10 -22.85 -16.34
N THR A 81 16.32 -21.85 -15.48
CA THR A 81 16.64 -20.49 -15.90
C THR A 81 18.05 -20.15 -15.45
N SER A 82 18.79 -19.40 -16.25
CA SER A 82 20.11 -18.84 -15.88
C SER A 82 20.02 -17.78 -14.74
N LEU A 83 18.84 -17.60 -14.16
CA LEU A 83 18.58 -16.61 -13.12
C LEU A 83 19.14 -17.09 -11.78
N LEU A 84 20.11 -16.36 -11.25
CA LEU A 84 20.70 -16.60 -9.93
C LEU A 84 19.84 -16.01 -8.79
N HIS A 85 18.74 -15.33 -9.10
CA HIS A 85 17.92 -14.60 -8.15
C HIS A 85 16.80 -15.44 -7.54
N SER A 86 16.53 -15.21 -6.26
CA SER A 86 15.36 -15.78 -5.58
C SER A 86 14.08 -15.30 -6.23
N ARG A 87 13.12 -16.20 -6.35
CA ARG A 87 11.78 -15.92 -6.87
C ARG A 87 10.91 -15.42 -5.74
N GLN A 88 10.46 -14.17 -5.82
CA GLN A 88 9.72 -13.52 -4.74
C GLN A 88 8.41 -12.89 -5.26
N TYR A 89 7.41 -12.90 -4.38
CA TYR A 89 6.12 -12.28 -4.59
C TYR A 89 5.69 -11.57 -3.31
N GLY A 90 5.12 -10.37 -3.42
CA GLY A 90 4.72 -9.65 -2.22
C GLY A 90 4.25 -8.23 -2.44
N ASN A 91 4.56 -7.39 -1.44
CA ASN A 91 4.23 -5.98 -1.39
C ASN A 91 5.46 -5.13 -1.72
N ALA A 92 5.24 -3.96 -2.29
CA ALA A 92 6.30 -3.03 -2.59
C ALA A 92 5.92 -1.60 -2.20
N LEU A 93 6.92 -0.79 -1.92
CA LEU A 93 6.78 0.62 -1.69
C LEU A 93 7.73 1.37 -2.62
N LEU A 94 7.21 2.39 -3.30
CA LEU A 94 7.98 3.40 -4.03
C LEU A 94 7.82 4.74 -3.32
N SER A 95 8.88 5.55 -3.28
CA SER A 95 8.85 6.86 -2.61
C SER A 95 9.76 7.86 -3.31
N ARG A 96 9.29 9.08 -3.53
CA ARG A 96 10.13 10.23 -3.91
C ARG A 96 11.01 10.69 -2.75
N PHE A 97 10.57 10.42 -1.52
CA PHE A 97 11.32 10.76 -0.32
C PHE A 97 12.34 9.67 0.03
N PRO A 98 13.42 10.01 0.75
CA PRO A 98 14.36 9.01 1.25
C PRO A 98 13.68 7.98 2.16
N ILE A 99 13.93 6.71 1.91
CA ILE A 99 13.51 5.60 2.79
C ILE A 99 14.65 5.35 3.79
N ILE A 100 14.41 5.67 5.06
CA ILE A 100 15.43 5.61 6.12
C ILE A 100 15.47 4.27 6.86
N GLY A 101 14.54 3.38 6.58
CA GLY A 101 14.52 2.03 7.14
C GLY A 101 13.30 1.24 6.68
N HIS A 102 13.42 -0.08 6.70
CA HIS A 102 12.29 -0.97 6.43
C HIS A 102 12.44 -2.32 7.13
N LYS A 103 11.31 -2.99 7.35
CA LYS A 103 11.21 -4.36 7.87
C LYS A 103 10.09 -5.10 7.17
N ASN A 104 10.26 -6.40 6.99
CA ASN A 104 9.24 -7.27 6.40
C ASN A 104 8.81 -8.34 7.40
N TYR A 105 7.50 -8.50 7.59
CA TYR A 105 6.90 -9.47 8.50
C TYR A 105 5.99 -10.40 7.72
N ILE A 106 6.34 -11.68 7.69
CA ILE A 106 5.55 -12.70 7.00
C ILE A 106 4.44 -13.20 7.91
N PHE A 107 3.23 -13.20 7.41
CA PHE A 107 2.08 -13.84 8.02
C PHE A 107 1.93 -15.26 7.44
N ALA A 108 2.74 -16.16 7.96
CA ALA A 108 2.76 -17.55 7.51
C ALA A 108 1.39 -18.22 7.72
N SER A 109 0.90 -18.87 6.69
CA SER A 109 -0.39 -19.60 6.70
C SER A 109 -0.22 -21.10 6.43
N SER A 110 0.95 -21.64 6.73
CA SER A 110 1.32 -23.04 6.50
C SER A 110 0.30 -24.07 7.02
N ALA A 111 -0.35 -23.79 8.14
CA ALA A 111 -1.38 -24.67 8.73
C ALA A 111 -2.65 -24.79 7.88
N LEU A 112 -2.94 -23.81 7.01
CA LEU A 112 -4.16 -23.75 6.20
C LEU A 112 -3.89 -23.98 4.72
N LYS A 113 -2.65 -24.23 4.30
CA LYS A 113 -2.23 -24.35 2.89
C LYS A 113 -2.67 -23.16 2.02
N LEU A 114 -2.75 -21.98 2.63
CA LEU A 114 -3.09 -20.74 1.95
C LEU A 114 -1.83 -20.01 1.53
N GLU A 115 -1.99 -19.04 0.66
CA GLU A 115 -0.92 -18.10 0.30
C GLU A 115 -0.47 -17.29 1.51
N ASP A 116 0.83 -17.26 1.77
CA ASP A 116 1.40 -16.40 2.80
C ASP A 116 1.18 -14.93 2.45
N ARG A 117 0.95 -14.13 3.47
CA ARG A 117 0.80 -12.67 3.36
C ARG A 117 1.93 -11.99 4.10
N ALA A 118 2.11 -10.70 3.86
CA ALA A 118 3.16 -9.94 4.51
C ALA A 118 2.70 -8.54 4.89
N LEU A 119 3.39 -7.97 5.88
CA LEU A 119 3.40 -6.56 6.20
C LEU A 119 4.79 -6.02 5.88
N LEU A 120 4.87 -5.10 4.94
CA LEU A 120 6.04 -4.26 4.72
C LEU A 120 5.89 -2.99 5.56
N GLU A 121 6.77 -2.81 6.53
CA GLU A 121 6.93 -1.61 7.33
C GLU A 121 8.10 -0.82 6.79
N ALA A 122 7.93 0.47 6.51
CA ALA A 122 8.99 1.36 6.08
C ALA A 122 8.86 2.72 6.77
N SER A 123 9.94 3.46 6.83
CA SER A 123 9.96 4.83 7.31
C SER A 123 10.55 5.73 6.24
N ILE A 124 9.86 6.80 5.90
CA ILE A 124 10.33 7.85 4.99
C ILE A 124 10.60 9.14 5.75
N LEU A 125 11.49 9.97 5.22
CA LEU A 125 11.83 11.25 5.82
C LEU A 125 11.20 12.38 5.01
N ILE A 126 10.25 13.11 5.62
CA ILE A 126 9.59 14.28 5.02
C ILE A 126 9.91 15.51 5.87
N ASN A 127 10.62 16.49 5.30
CA ASN A 127 11.04 17.70 6.02
C ASN A 127 11.72 17.40 7.36
N GLY A 128 12.59 16.39 7.38
CA GLY A 128 13.30 15.99 8.60
C GLY A 128 12.48 15.18 9.60
N LYS A 129 11.20 14.88 9.32
CA LYS A 129 10.32 14.10 10.19
C LYS A 129 10.07 12.71 9.63
N PRO A 130 10.19 11.66 10.46
CA PRO A 130 9.87 10.31 10.03
C PRO A 130 8.36 10.09 9.98
N ILE A 131 7.90 9.48 8.89
CA ILE A 131 6.53 8.97 8.72
C ILE A 131 6.62 7.47 8.51
N ALA A 132 5.86 6.71 9.28
CA ALA A 132 5.79 5.27 9.15
C ALA A 132 4.77 4.88 8.05
N LEU A 133 5.20 4.00 7.16
CA LEU A 133 4.40 3.45 6.08
C LEU A 133 4.25 1.94 6.27
N TYR A 134 3.04 1.46 6.14
CA TYR A 134 2.69 0.05 6.28
C TYR A 134 1.98 -0.40 5.02
N VAL A 135 2.54 -1.37 4.30
CA VAL A 135 1.92 -1.94 3.10
C VAL A 135 1.55 -3.38 3.36
N THR A 136 0.30 -3.72 3.15
CA THR A 136 -0.21 -5.08 3.39
C THR A 136 -1.15 -5.55 2.30
N HIS A 137 -1.23 -6.86 2.11
CA HIS A 137 -2.27 -7.55 1.37
C HIS A 137 -2.82 -8.64 2.30
N LEU A 138 -4.04 -8.46 2.81
CA LEU A 138 -4.59 -9.37 3.81
C LEU A 138 -5.18 -10.63 3.18
N SER A 139 -5.32 -11.67 4.00
CA SER A 139 -5.97 -12.93 3.60
C SER A 139 -7.43 -12.72 3.19
N LEU A 140 -7.96 -13.61 2.36
CA LEU A 140 -9.40 -13.68 2.05
C LEU A 140 -10.25 -14.24 3.20
N ILE A 141 -9.62 -14.92 4.19
CA ILE A 141 -10.34 -15.57 5.29
C ILE A 141 -10.54 -14.59 6.44
N PRO A 142 -11.78 -14.26 6.83
CA PRO A 142 -12.06 -13.23 7.84
C PRO A 142 -11.35 -13.42 9.19
N PHE A 143 -11.23 -14.65 9.68
CA PHE A 143 -10.53 -14.93 10.93
C PHE A 143 -9.02 -14.67 10.84
N VAL A 144 -8.40 -14.99 9.70
CA VAL A 144 -6.99 -14.73 9.43
C VAL A 144 -6.76 -13.24 9.29
N GLN A 145 -7.61 -12.54 8.52
CA GLN A 145 -7.59 -11.07 8.40
C GLN A 145 -7.62 -10.40 9.78
N TRP A 146 -8.48 -10.88 10.69
CA TRP A 146 -8.60 -10.32 12.02
C TRP A 146 -7.31 -10.42 12.83
N LYS A 147 -6.62 -11.57 12.77
CA LYS A 147 -5.31 -11.78 13.40
C LYS A 147 -4.24 -10.87 12.79
N GLN A 148 -4.17 -10.82 11.45
CA GLN A 148 -3.23 -9.96 10.72
C GLN A 148 -3.44 -8.47 11.08
N ALA A 149 -4.67 -7.99 11.05
CA ALA A 149 -5.00 -6.62 11.44
C ALA A 149 -4.63 -6.32 12.91
N HIS A 150 -4.80 -7.28 13.80
CA HIS A 150 -4.40 -7.11 15.21
C HIS A 150 -2.89 -6.88 15.33
N MET A 151 -2.09 -7.70 14.66
CA MET A 151 -0.63 -7.57 14.63
C MET A 151 -0.18 -6.24 14.02
N ILE A 152 -0.79 -5.82 12.91
CA ILE A 152 -0.50 -4.53 12.26
C ILE A 152 -0.75 -3.37 13.25
N LEU A 153 -1.93 -3.32 13.86
CA LEU A 153 -2.29 -2.26 14.82
C LEU A 153 -1.40 -2.24 16.07
N GLN A 154 -0.92 -3.40 16.53
CA GLN A 154 0.04 -3.46 17.62
C GLN A 154 1.39 -2.84 17.21
N ARG A 155 1.89 -3.14 16.01
CA ARG A 155 3.13 -2.56 15.51
C ARG A 155 3.04 -1.05 15.32
N MET A 156 1.96 -0.58 14.71
CA MET A 156 1.71 0.85 14.55
C MET A 156 1.69 1.58 15.89
N LYS A 157 1.08 0.97 16.92
CA LYS A 157 1.07 1.54 18.28
C LYS A 157 2.49 1.62 18.89
N GLN A 158 3.33 0.60 18.65
CA GLN A 158 4.70 0.57 19.17
C GLN A 158 5.61 1.62 18.52
N ALA A 159 5.42 1.89 17.23
CA ALA A 159 6.22 2.87 16.50
C ALA A 159 5.97 4.31 16.96
N ASN A 160 4.74 4.61 17.42
CA ASN A 160 4.31 5.93 17.91
C ASN A 160 4.72 7.10 16.98
N LEU A 161 4.55 6.90 15.67
CA LEU A 161 4.84 7.86 14.62
C LEU A 161 3.56 8.18 13.85
N PRO A 162 3.51 9.36 13.17
CA PRO A 162 2.55 9.57 12.11
C PRO A 162 2.62 8.42 11.12
N ALA A 163 1.48 7.81 10.80
CA ALA A 163 1.47 6.55 10.07
C ALA A 163 0.41 6.50 8.99
N ILE A 164 0.75 5.85 7.87
CA ILE A 164 -0.14 5.54 6.76
C ILE A 164 -0.09 4.04 6.52
N LEU A 165 -1.25 3.40 6.51
CA LEU A 165 -1.41 1.99 6.22
C LEU A 165 -2.19 1.83 4.92
N LEU A 166 -1.57 1.15 3.94
CA LEU A 166 -2.04 1.05 2.57
C LEU A 166 -2.13 -0.42 2.12
N GLY A 167 -3.03 -0.69 1.20
CA GLY A 167 -3.06 -1.99 0.52
C GLY A 167 -4.46 -2.56 0.28
N ASP A 168 -4.47 -3.81 -0.17
CA ASP A 168 -5.65 -4.63 -0.36
C ASP A 168 -5.98 -5.38 0.94
N PHE A 169 -7.10 -5.02 1.54
CA PHE A 169 -7.56 -5.62 2.81
C PHE A 169 -8.47 -6.81 2.60
N ASN A 170 -8.91 -7.08 1.36
CA ASN A 170 -9.88 -8.14 1.06
C ASN A 170 -11.13 -8.10 1.95
N ALA A 171 -11.51 -6.92 2.42
CA ALA A 171 -12.62 -6.70 3.34
C ALA A 171 -13.44 -5.48 2.93
N LYS A 172 -14.76 -5.59 3.02
CA LYS A 172 -15.67 -4.50 2.65
C LYS A 172 -15.74 -3.42 3.73
N PRO A 173 -16.09 -2.18 3.38
CA PRO A 173 -16.51 -1.17 4.35
C PRO A 173 -17.59 -1.70 5.28
N HIS A 174 -17.61 -1.22 6.52
CA HIS A 174 -18.51 -1.65 7.59
C HIS A 174 -18.40 -3.11 8.02
N SER A 175 -17.42 -3.89 7.49
CA SER A 175 -17.09 -5.21 8.03
C SER A 175 -16.52 -5.14 9.44
N ARG A 176 -16.42 -6.28 10.13
CA ARG A 176 -15.78 -6.35 11.46
C ARG A 176 -14.32 -5.87 11.42
N LEU A 177 -13.60 -6.19 10.31
CA LEU A 177 -12.23 -5.74 10.10
C LEU A 177 -12.18 -4.22 9.95
N TRP A 178 -12.96 -3.66 9.04
CA TRP A 178 -13.01 -2.20 8.79
C TRP A 178 -13.33 -1.43 10.08
N ARG A 179 -14.34 -1.86 10.85
CA ARG A 179 -14.67 -1.25 12.15
C ARG A 179 -13.53 -1.34 13.17
N LYS A 180 -12.72 -2.41 13.13
CA LYS A 180 -11.52 -2.53 13.97
C LYS A 180 -10.46 -1.52 13.60
N MET A 181 -10.22 -1.34 12.29
CA MET A 181 -9.26 -0.37 11.78
C MET A 181 -9.69 1.07 12.09
N THR A 182 -10.94 1.41 11.81
CA THR A 182 -11.49 2.78 11.99
C THR A 182 -11.67 3.22 13.44
N LYS A 183 -11.51 2.32 14.42
CA LYS A 183 -11.39 2.71 15.83
C LYS A 183 -10.09 3.46 16.16
N ARG A 184 -9.07 3.39 15.31
CA ARG A 184 -7.73 3.94 15.56
C ARG A 184 -7.16 4.73 14.39
N LEU A 185 -7.67 4.50 13.21
CA LEU A 185 -7.21 5.08 11.95
C LEU A 185 -8.41 5.65 11.21
N THR A 186 -8.16 6.62 10.36
CA THR A 186 -9.16 7.22 9.50
C THR A 186 -9.05 6.61 8.10
N ASP A 187 -10.15 6.10 7.56
CA ASP A 187 -10.26 5.67 6.15
C ASP A 187 -10.34 6.91 5.27
N ALA A 188 -9.35 7.10 4.40
CA ALA A 188 -9.23 8.30 3.60
C ALA A 188 -10.43 8.51 2.67
N CYS A 189 -10.90 7.46 2.00
CA CYS A 189 -12.06 7.54 1.13
C CYS A 189 -13.34 7.89 1.90
N TYR A 190 -13.57 7.20 3.00
CA TYR A 190 -14.77 7.41 3.81
C TYR A 190 -14.81 8.82 4.42
N GLN A 191 -13.65 9.33 4.86
CA GLN A 191 -13.54 10.70 5.38
C GLN A 191 -13.79 11.75 4.29
N ALA A 192 -13.30 11.53 3.06
CA ALA A 192 -13.42 12.51 1.98
C ALA A 192 -14.81 12.58 1.36
N SER A 193 -15.55 11.46 1.29
CA SER A 193 -16.81 11.38 0.52
C SER A 193 -18.01 10.85 1.30
N ALA A 194 -17.81 10.35 2.54
CA ALA A 194 -18.80 9.65 3.36
C ALA A 194 -19.43 8.40 2.70
N VAL A 195 -18.88 7.97 1.57
CA VAL A 195 -19.32 6.78 0.84
C VAL A 195 -18.15 5.87 0.51
N PRO A 196 -18.36 4.56 0.34
CA PRO A 196 -17.31 3.65 -0.13
C PRO A 196 -16.76 4.05 -1.50
N CYS A 197 -15.48 3.78 -1.72
CA CYS A 197 -14.77 3.97 -2.98
C CYS A 197 -14.51 2.61 -3.65
N PRO A 198 -15.43 2.06 -4.47
CA PRO A 198 -15.27 0.74 -5.05
C PRO A 198 -14.04 0.65 -5.94
N THR A 199 -13.20 -0.38 -5.69
CA THR A 199 -11.95 -0.62 -6.41
C THR A 199 -11.97 -1.92 -7.22
N TYR A 200 -12.85 -2.86 -6.88
CA TYR A 200 -12.90 -4.19 -7.50
C TYR A 200 -14.31 -4.57 -7.99
N PRO A 201 -14.46 -5.28 -9.13
CA PRO A 201 -13.45 -5.44 -10.19
C PRO A 201 -13.26 -4.12 -10.96
N SER A 202 -12.05 -3.87 -11.50
CA SER A 202 -11.64 -2.57 -12.06
C SER A 202 -12.57 -2.02 -13.15
N VAL A 203 -13.04 -2.89 -14.06
CA VAL A 203 -13.87 -2.47 -15.22
C VAL A 203 -15.29 -2.07 -14.79
N ARG A 204 -15.85 -2.70 -13.77
CA ARG A 204 -17.18 -2.39 -13.20
C ARG A 204 -17.12 -2.49 -11.68
N PRO A 205 -16.53 -1.51 -11.01
CA PRO A 205 -16.26 -1.57 -9.57
C PRO A 205 -17.55 -1.65 -8.76
N LYS A 206 -17.60 -2.62 -7.85
CA LYS A 206 -18.76 -2.92 -7.00
C LYS A 206 -18.42 -2.92 -5.52
N VAL A 207 -17.16 -3.21 -5.16
CA VAL A 207 -16.72 -3.30 -3.77
C VAL A 207 -15.41 -2.56 -3.57
N GLN A 208 -15.25 -1.93 -2.41
CA GLN A 208 -13.99 -1.39 -1.96
C GLN A 208 -13.23 -2.49 -1.22
N LEU A 209 -12.02 -2.81 -1.67
CA LEU A 209 -11.10 -3.76 -1.05
C LEU A 209 -9.78 -3.10 -0.69
N ASP A 210 -9.42 -2.02 -1.41
CA ASP A 210 -8.18 -1.28 -1.26
C ASP A 210 -8.41 -0.04 -0.40
N TYR A 211 -7.50 0.22 0.53
CA TYR A 211 -7.65 1.28 1.52
C TYR A 211 -6.35 2.06 1.73
N ILE A 212 -6.53 3.33 2.06
CA ILE A 212 -5.53 4.21 2.66
C ILE A 212 -6.07 4.59 4.03
N PHE A 213 -5.53 4.00 5.09
CA PHE A 213 -5.82 4.37 6.46
C PHE A 213 -4.72 5.27 7.00
N VAL A 214 -5.09 6.35 7.65
CA VAL A 214 -4.14 7.31 8.22
C VAL A 214 -4.31 7.46 9.73
N SER A 215 -3.21 7.69 10.45
CA SER A 215 -3.26 8.07 11.85
C SER A 215 -3.77 9.51 12.01
N HIS A 216 -4.28 9.84 13.18
CA HIS A 216 -4.86 11.16 13.50
C HIS A 216 -3.86 12.32 13.39
N HIS A 217 -2.56 12.06 13.31
CA HIS A 217 -1.52 13.07 13.08
C HIS A 217 -1.45 13.59 11.63
N LEU A 218 -2.19 12.98 10.72
CA LEU A 218 -2.20 13.35 9.31
C LEU A 218 -3.60 13.79 8.92
N HIS A 219 -3.72 14.93 8.24
CA HIS A 219 -5.01 15.43 7.76
C HIS A 219 -5.26 14.99 6.32
N ILE A 220 -6.43 14.44 6.05
CA ILE A 220 -6.86 14.04 4.71
C ILE A 220 -7.46 15.28 4.02
N VAL A 221 -6.83 15.68 2.91
CA VAL A 221 -7.30 16.78 2.06
C VAL A 221 -8.32 16.27 1.04
N SER A 222 -7.98 15.15 0.38
CA SER A 222 -8.86 14.48 -0.58
C SER A 222 -8.53 13.01 -0.70
N ALA A 223 -9.49 12.21 -1.18
CA ALA A 223 -9.25 10.84 -1.59
C ALA A 223 -10.21 10.45 -2.73
N GLU A 224 -9.71 9.66 -3.67
CA GLU A 224 -10.46 9.24 -4.85
C GLU A 224 -9.98 7.89 -5.39
N VAL A 225 -10.83 7.22 -6.17
CA VAL A 225 -10.48 6.05 -6.96
C VAL A 225 -10.10 6.51 -8.37
N ILE A 226 -8.93 6.10 -8.83
CA ILE A 226 -8.42 6.46 -10.15
C ILE A 226 -8.99 5.49 -11.19
N ARG A 227 -9.75 6.02 -12.13
CA ARG A 227 -10.41 5.23 -13.20
C ARG A 227 -9.69 5.27 -14.53
N MET A 228 -8.52 5.90 -14.57
CA MET A 228 -7.64 5.90 -15.74
C MET A 228 -7.16 4.47 -16.02
N MET A 229 -7.30 4.00 -17.25
CA MET A 229 -6.88 2.67 -17.72
C MET A 229 -7.34 1.50 -16.82
N PRO A 230 -8.67 1.29 -16.65
CA PRO A 230 -9.16 0.22 -15.76
C PRO A 230 -8.78 -1.19 -16.23
N VAL A 231 -8.25 -1.31 -17.44
CA VAL A 231 -7.72 -2.57 -18.00
C VAL A 231 -6.35 -2.94 -17.42
N ALA A 232 -5.64 -2.01 -16.77
CA ALA A 232 -4.25 -2.22 -16.33
C ALA A 232 -4.10 -3.27 -15.22
N SER A 233 -5.12 -3.45 -14.39
CA SER A 233 -5.22 -4.48 -13.34
C SER A 233 -6.68 -4.87 -13.16
N ASP A 234 -6.98 -5.89 -12.37
CA ASP A 234 -8.34 -6.22 -11.92
C ASP A 234 -8.80 -5.36 -10.72
N HIS A 235 -7.91 -4.58 -10.11
CA HIS A 235 -8.21 -3.54 -9.13
C HIS A 235 -8.02 -2.14 -9.71
N LEU A 236 -8.71 -1.15 -9.14
CA LEU A 236 -8.46 0.28 -9.36
C LEU A 236 -7.61 0.84 -8.22
N PRO A 237 -6.66 1.75 -8.52
CA PRO A 237 -5.88 2.41 -7.48
C PRO A 237 -6.71 3.41 -6.68
N VAL A 238 -6.34 3.56 -5.41
CA VAL A 238 -6.85 4.62 -4.53
C VAL A 238 -5.76 5.64 -4.30
N LYS A 239 -6.09 6.90 -4.50
CA LYS A 239 -5.23 8.07 -4.27
C LYS A 239 -5.76 8.87 -3.10
N ALA A 240 -4.87 9.37 -2.26
CA ALA A 240 -5.21 10.38 -1.26
C ALA A 240 -4.15 11.49 -1.21
N VAL A 241 -4.59 12.72 -0.97
CA VAL A 241 -3.73 13.86 -0.65
C VAL A 241 -3.79 14.10 0.85
N LEU A 242 -2.64 14.09 1.49
CA LEU A 242 -2.50 14.20 2.94
C LEU A 242 -1.66 15.42 3.30
N LYS A 243 -2.10 16.20 4.29
CA LYS A 243 -1.35 17.32 4.86
C LYS A 243 -0.54 16.82 6.06
N VAL A 244 0.77 16.95 5.97
CA VAL A 244 1.71 16.70 7.07
C VAL A 244 1.85 17.97 7.87
N GLN A 245 1.46 17.95 9.15
CA GLN A 245 1.52 19.13 10.01
C GLN A 245 2.96 19.54 10.32
N ASN A 246 3.25 20.84 10.23
CA ASN A 246 4.49 21.41 10.72
C ASN A 246 4.33 21.71 12.21
N SER A 247 5.23 21.20 13.05
CA SER A 247 5.20 21.37 14.52
C SER A 247 5.41 22.82 15.02
N ILE A 248 5.35 23.84 14.15
CA ILE A 248 5.49 25.25 14.54
C ILE A 248 4.14 25.87 14.94
N GLU A 249 3.02 25.28 14.56
CA GLU A 249 1.70 25.85 14.85
C GLU A 249 1.12 25.49 16.24
N GLU A 250 1.61 24.45 16.90
CA GLU A 250 1.10 24.02 18.22
C GLU A 250 1.61 24.89 19.39
N ALA A 251 2.73 25.59 19.24
CA ALA A 251 3.29 26.46 20.29
C ALA A 251 2.53 27.78 20.44
N ASN A 252 1.86 28.25 19.40
CA ASN A 252 1.20 29.58 19.41
C ASN A 252 -0.28 29.56 19.84
N HIS A 253 -0.90 28.36 20.00
CA HIS A 253 -2.31 28.27 20.46
C HIS A 253 -2.43 28.05 21.98
N SER A 254 -1.33 27.71 22.68
CA SER A 254 -1.37 27.50 24.13
C SER A 254 -1.05 28.75 24.97
N GLU A 255 -0.59 29.85 24.36
CA GLU A 255 -0.28 31.11 25.07
C GLU A 255 -1.36 32.19 24.94
N GLY A 256 -2.41 31.97 24.13
CA GLY A 256 -3.47 32.97 23.88
C GLY A 256 -4.65 32.96 24.85
N ASP A 257 -4.74 32.03 25.79
CA ASP A 257 -5.91 31.87 26.67
C ASP A 257 -5.59 32.03 28.17
N ARG A 258 -4.58 32.82 28.47
CA ARG A 258 -4.31 33.30 29.86
C ARG A 258 -3.97 34.79 29.86
N SER A 259 -4.99 35.62 29.63
CA SER A 259 -4.95 37.00 30.03
C SER A 259 -6.37 37.47 30.37
#